data_a21dc8af6b782846509c97b17e762b2e
#
_entry.id   a21dc8af6b782846509c97b17e762b2e
#
_cell.length_a   1.000
_cell.length_b   1.000
_cell.length_c   1.000
_cell.angle_alpha   90.00
_cell.angle_beta   90.00
_cell.angle_gamma   90.00
#
_symmetry.space_group_name_H-M   'P 1'
#
loop_
_entity.id
_entity.type
_entity.pdbx_description
1 polymer ?
#
loop_
_entity_poly.entity_id
_entity_poly.type
_entity_poly.pdbx_seq_one_letter_code
_entity_poly.pdbx_strand_id
1 'polypeptide(L)'
;MSRRTLSSILLATLLSSSYVAAEEVQLQHNGLTLNANLQIADDSSLEDGAVLITHGTLAHNGMDIITTLQELLLDEGYNSLAINLSLGQSDRHGMYDCTSPHVHKHSDAIPEIGQWVQWLKSKGSDKIMLMAHSRGGNQTAMFADQNNDDVIKGQVLIAPQTWSQSEAASGYEKRYEQALQPLLKQADTLSQKDGEQWLEKTGFVYCADSKVTPEAFLSYYTPDERQDTPTLLKSASLPTLVFYGTEDKVVADLSAKMTQVTNDNVTTVGIEGSDHYFLDLYADEVIERTLEFFETL
;
A
#
# COMPACT_ATOMS: atom_id res chain seq x y z
N MET A 1 32.24 51.15 51.86
CA MET A 1 32.66 50.20 50.78
C MET A 1 31.56 49.16 50.63
N SER A 2 30.68 49.32 49.64
CA SER A 2 29.53 48.43 49.40
C SER A 2 29.84 47.57 48.19
N ARG A 3 29.92 46.22 48.35
CA ARG A 3 30.11 45.26 47.31
C ARG A 3 28.73 44.91 46.76
N ARG A 4 28.47 45.29 45.52
CA ARG A 4 27.32 44.79 44.72
C ARG A 4 27.68 43.45 44.09
N THR A 5 26.98 42.40 44.50
CA THR A 5 27.01 41.09 43.83
C THR A 5 26.05 41.13 42.67
N LEU A 6 26.56 40.94 41.42
CA LEU A 6 25.75 40.67 40.23
C LEU A 6 25.40 39.19 40.22
N SER A 7 24.13 38.87 40.34
CA SER A 7 23.61 37.52 40.06
C SER A 7 23.29 37.42 38.58
N SER A 8 24.07 36.60 37.87
CA SER A 8 23.79 36.20 36.47
C SER A 8 22.71 35.14 36.47
N ILE A 9 21.53 35.44 35.95
CA ILE A 9 20.46 34.48 35.69
C ILE A 9 20.76 33.84 34.36
N LEU A 10 21.09 32.53 34.37
CA LEU A 10 21.25 31.71 33.19
C LEU A 10 19.85 31.25 32.75
N LEU A 11 19.35 31.82 31.65
CA LEU A 11 18.10 31.40 31.02
C LEU A 11 18.34 30.16 30.20
N ALA A 12 17.99 28.98 30.74
CA ALA A 12 18.01 27.72 30.01
C ALA A 12 16.76 27.65 29.09
N THR A 13 16.92 27.87 27.82
CA THR A 13 15.89 27.55 26.80
C THR A 13 15.78 26.04 26.67
N LEU A 14 14.70 25.50 27.22
CA LEU A 14 14.26 24.15 26.94
C LEU A 14 13.75 24.11 25.50
N LEU A 15 14.52 23.54 24.59
CA LEU A 15 14.05 23.08 23.26
C LEU A 15 13.14 21.90 23.52
N SER A 16 11.83 22.12 23.55
CA SER A 16 10.85 21.02 23.48
C SER A 16 10.82 20.52 22.04
N SER A 17 11.44 19.39 21.77
CA SER A 17 11.21 18.63 20.56
C SER A 17 9.74 18.22 20.59
N SER A 18 8.93 18.84 19.77
CA SER A 18 7.56 18.39 19.53
C SER A 18 7.67 17.11 18.66
N TYR A 19 7.49 15.96 19.25
CA TYR A 19 7.18 14.77 18.46
C TYR A 19 5.86 15.06 17.75
N VAL A 20 5.90 15.23 16.44
CA VAL A 20 4.70 15.27 15.61
C VAL A 20 4.17 13.83 15.57
N ALA A 21 3.19 13.52 16.40
CA ALA A 21 2.47 12.27 16.33
C ALA A 21 1.70 12.24 15.00
N ALA A 22 1.64 11.08 14.35
CA ALA A 22 0.78 10.90 13.18
C ALA A 22 -0.65 11.33 13.52
N GLU A 23 -1.25 12.19 12.70
CA GLU A 23 -2.65 12.59 12.82
C GLU A 23 -3.55 11.63 12.02
N GLU A 24 -4.54 11.03 12.68
CA GLU A 24 -5.55 10.28 11.96
C GLU A 24 -6.51 11.24 11.23
N VAL A 25 -6.64 11.05 9.93
CA VAL A 25 -7.59 11.79 9.08
C VAL A 25 -8.62 10.83 8.48
N GLN A 26 -9.82 11.34 8.25
CA GLN A 26 -10.94 10.54 7.77
C GLN A 26 -11.65 11.19 6.59
N LEU A 27 -12.24 10.36 5.72
CA LEU A 27 -13.15 10.78 4.66
C LEU A 27 -14.29 9.79 4.48
N GLN A 28 -15.38 10.23 3.84
CA GLN A 28 -16.53 9.37 3.52
C GLN A 28 -16.47 8.89 2.08
N HIS A 29 -16.65 7.58 1.87
CA HIS A 29 -16.70 6.97 0.55
C HIS A 29 -17.69 5.82 0.53
N ASN A 30 -18.69 5.85 -0.37
CA ASN A 30 -19.71 4.79 -0.55
C ASN A 30 -20.36 4.31 0.76
N GLY A 31 -20.63 5.21 1.71
CA GLY A 31 -21.25 4.90 3.00
C GLY A 31 -20.28 4.33 4.03
N LEU A 32 -18.99 4.25 3.72
CA LEU A 32 -17.93 3.87 4.64
C LEU A 32 -17.11 5.09 5.06
N THR A 33 -16.63 5.08 6.29
CA THR A 33 -15.56 5.97 6.74
C THR A 33 -14.23 5.31 6.39
N LEU A 34 -13.40 5.99 5.59
CA LEU A 34 -12.01 5.63 5.36
C LEU A 34 -11.14 6.42 6.33
N ASN A 35 -10.06 5.84 6.81
CA ASN A 35 -9.07 6.53 7.65
C ASN A 35 -7.66 6.41 7.07
N ALA A 36 -6.79 7.34 7.46
CA ALA A 36 -5.37 7.35 7.10
C ALA A 36 -4.55 8.03 8.19
N ASN A 37 -3.27 7.67 8.31
CA ASN A 37 -2.30 8.34 9.17
C ASN A 37 -1.56 9.40 8.36
N LEU A 38 -1.71 10.67 8.74
CA LEU A 38 -1.01 11.80 8.15
C LEU A 38 0.21 12.16 8.98
N GLN A 39 1.36 12.33 8.33
CA GLN A 39 2.55 12.94 8.92
C GLN A 39 2.98 14.13 8.08
N ILE A 40 3.25 15.26 8.74
CA ILE A 40 3.73 16.48 8.11
C ILE A 40 5.13 16.78 8.67
N ALA A 41 6.09 16.96 7.79
CA ALA A 41 7.46 17.26 8.15
C ALA A 41 7.58 18.68 8.73
N ASP A 42 8.60 18.89 9.56
CA ASP A 42 8.85 20.21 10.18
C ASP A 42 9.01 21.29 9.09
N ASP A 43 8.41 22.44 9.35
CA ASP A 43 8.39 23.59 8.44
C ASP A 43 7.81 23.30 7.02
N SER A 44 7.05 22.20 6.85
CA SER A 44 6.40 21.77 5.61
C SER A 44 4.88 21.84 5.70
N SER A 45 4.22 21.69 4.56
CA SER A 45 2.77 21.60 4.42
C SER A 45 2.39 20.67 3.27
N LEU A 46 1.12 20.32 3.14
CA LEU A 46 0.66 19.50 1.99
C LEU A 46 0.79 20.22 0.64
N GLU A 47 0.98 21.56 0.61
CA GLU A 47 1.29 22.31 -0.61
C GLU A 47 2.68 21.98 -1.17
N ASP A 48 3.60 21.49 -0.33
CA ASP A 48 4.94 21.04 -0.73
C ASP A 48 4.92 19.63 -1.36
N GLY A 49 3.78 18.96 -1.33
CA GLY A 49 3.56 17.62 -1.84
C GLY A 49 3.45 16.57 -0.73
N ALA A 50 3.11 15.33 -1.11
CA ALA A 50 3.00 14.21 -0.18
C ALA A 50 3.26 12.85 -0.84
N VAL A 51 3.70 11.88 -0.05
CA VAL A 51 3.78 10.46 -0.41
C VAL A 51 2.53 9.75 0.11
N LEU A 52 1.68 9.24 -0.80
CA LEU A 52 0.52 8.40 -0.45
C LEU A 52 0.96 6.95 -0.38
N ILE A 53 0.81 6.32 0.79
CA ILE A 53 1.31 4.97 1.07
C ILE A 53 0.16 3.98 1.20
N THR A 54 0.19 2.88 0.43
CA THR A 54 -0.83 1.81 0.45
C THR A 54 -0.23 0.50 0.98
N HIS A 55 -0.88 -0.08 2.00
CA HIS A 55 -0.45 -1.32 2.64
C HIS A 55 -0.80 -2.59 1.84
N GLY A 56 -0.25 -3.75 2.25
CA GLY A 56 -0.44 -5.05 1.61
C GLY A 56 -1.74 -5.78 1.97
N THR A 57 -1.74 -7.10 1.71
CA THR A 57 -2.91 -7.99 1.84
C THR A 57 -3.46 -8.05 3.24
N LEU A 58 -4.75 -7.74 3.44
CA LEU A 58 -5.46 -7.77 4.72
C LEU A 58 -4.78 -6.97 5.85
N ALA A 59 -3.76 -6.19 5.51
CA ALA A 59 -2.94 -5.41 6.42
C ALA A 59 -3.59 -4.05 6.77
N HIS A 60 -2.85 -3.16 7.36
CA HIS A 60 -3.29 -1.82 7.78
C HIS A 60 -2.13 -0.82 7.73
N ASN A 61 -2.46 0.46 7.86
CA ASN A 61 -1.49 1.56 7.84
C ASN A 61 -0.56 1.62 9.06
N GLY A 62 -0.82 0.88 10.11
CA GLY A 62 0.05 0.72 11.28
C GLY A 62 0.91 -0.56 11.26
N MET A 63 1.10 -1.22 10.10
CA MET A 63 2.09 -2.30 9.95
C MET A 63 3.51 -1.75 10.07
N ASP A 64 4.42 -2.52 10.67
CA ASP A 64 5.81 -2.10 10.92
C ASP A 64 6.47 -1.50 9.66
N ILE A 65 6.37 -2.17 8.51
CA ILE A 65 6.90 -1.63 7.25
C ILE A 65 6.30 -0.25 6.90
N ILE A 66 4.99 -0.05 7.09
CA ILE A 66 4.31 1.19 6.71
C ILE A 66 4.72 2.33 7.66
N THR A 67 4.75 2.07 8.96
CA THR A 67 5.17 3.06 9.96
C THR A 67 6.64 3.42 9.81
N THR A 68 7.52 2.43 9.57
CA THR A 68 8.95 2.68 9.31
C THR A 68 9.15 3.55 8.07
N LEU A 69 8.45 3.26 6.97
CA LEU A 69 8.53 4.10 5.76
C LEU A 69 8.05 5.54 6.02
N GLN A 70 6.98 5.72 6.81
CA GLN A 70 6.51 7.06 7.19
C GLN A 70 7.54 7.80 8.06
N GLU A 71 8.12 7.13 9.05
CA GLU A 71 9.13 7.71 9.93
C GLU A 71 10.38 8.14 9.15
N LEU A 72 10.90 7.27 8.28
CA LEU A 72 12.07 7.59 7.46
C LEU A 72 11.81 8.73 6.46
N LEU A 73 10.63 8.75 5.83
CA LEU A 73 10.22 9.85 4.95
C LEU A 73 10.11 11.17 5.73
N LEU A 74 9.59 11.13 6.96
CA LEU A 74 9.46 12.29 7.83
C LEU A 74 10.84 12.85 8.22
N ASP A 75 11.79 11.98 8.57
CA ASP A 75 13.17 12.35 8.91
C ASP A 75 13.90 13.02 7.73
N GLU A 76 13.53 12.65 6.50
CA GLU A 76 14.03 13.25 5.26
C GLU A 76 13.20 14.46 4.77
N GLY A 77 12.24 14.93 5.58
CA GLY A 77 11.46 16.14 5.30
C GLY A 77 10.27 15.95 4.36
N TYR A 78 9.82 14.72 4.12
CA TYR A 78 8.66 14.43 3.26
C TYR A 78 7.38 14.24 4.07
N ASN A 79 6.31 14.88 3.61
CA ASN A 79 4.96 14.62 4.10
C ASN A 79 4.48 13.26 3.61
N SER A 80 3.76 12.51 4.43
CA SER A 80 3.21 11.21 4.03
C SER A 80 1.78 11.00 4.53
N LEU A 81 1.01 10.26 3.75
CA LEU A 81 -0.35 9.83 4.06
C LEU A 81 -0.46 8.32 3.90
N ALA A 82 -0.39 7.57 4.99
CA ALA A 82 -0.58 6.11 4.96
C ALA A 82 -2.06 5.77 5.08
N ILE A 83 -2.66 5.36 3.95
CA ILE A 83 -4.08 5.04 3.88
C ILE A 83 -4.38 3.66 4.47
N ASN A 84 -5.57 3.52 5.01
CA ASN A 84 -6.10 2.23 5.43
C ASN A 84 -7.22 1.82 4.47
N LEU A 85 -6.97 0.80 3.62
CA LEU A 85 -8.00 0.28 2.73
C LEU A 85 -9.15 -0.29 3.56
N SER A 86 -10.39 0.04 3.20
CA SER A 86 -11.56 -0.33 3.99
C SER A 86 -11.75 -1.85 4.10
N LEU A 87 -11.43 -2.59 3.06
CA LEU A 87 -11.77 -4.01 2.92
C LEU A 87 -13.25 -4.25 3.22
N GLY A 88 -14.13 -3.31 2.84
CA GLY A 88 -15.58 -3.36 3.06
C GLY A 88 -16.03 -3.02 4.48
N GLN A 89 -15.15 -2.52 5.35
CA GLN A 89 -15.45 -2.14 6.74
C GLN A 89 -15.29 -0.63 6.92
N SER A 90 -16.24 -0.02 7.64
CA SER A 90 -16.18 1.40 8.01
C SER A 90 -15.20 1.59 9.16
N ASP A 91 -14.34 2.61 9.04
CA ASP A 91 -13.38 3.00 10.08
C ASP A 91 -12.52 1.84 10.59
N ARG A 92 -12.00 1.04 9.65
CA ARG A 92 -11.24 -0.17 9.95
C ARG A 92 -9.86 0.17 10.53
N HIS A 93 -9.47 -0.53 11.59
CA HIS A 93 -8.16 -0.45 12.21
C HIS A 93 -7.58 -1.87 12.40
N GLY A 94 -6.25 -1.97 12.31
CA GLY A 94 -5.56 -3.24 12.50
C GLY A 94 -5.75 -4.25 11.36
N MET A 95 -5.22 -5.45 11.56
CA MET A 95 -5.35 -6.57 10.62
C MET A 95 -6.81 -6.95 10.42
N TYR A 96 -7.16 -7.35 9.19
CA TYR A 96 -8.49 -7.86 8.90
C TYR A 96 -8.78 -9.13 9.71
N ASP A 97 -9.88 -9.15 10.44
CA ASP A 97 -10.30 -10.33 11.20
C ASP A 97 -10.90 -11.39 10.26
N CYS A 98 -10.22 -12.53 10.13
CA CYS A 98 -10.68 -13.64 9.30
C CYS A 98 -12.06 -14.22 9.69
N THR A 99 -12.56 -13.93 10.88
CA THR A 99 -13.91 -14.32 11.30
C THR A 99 -15.00 -13.41 10.73
N SER A 100 -14.63 -12.23 10.25
CA SER A 100 -15.55 -11.30 9.59
C SER A 100 -15.90 -11.79 8.19
N PRO A 101 -17.15 -11.62 7.73
CA PRO A 101 -17.55 -11.96 6.37
C PRO A 101 -16.80 -11.10 5.33
N HIS A 102 -16.20 -11.73 4.33
CA HIS A 102 -15.48 -11.04 3.27
C HIS A 102 -16.44 -10.58 2.16
N VAL A 103 -16.58 -9.28 2.02
CA VAL A 103 -17.42 -8.63 1.00
C VAL A 103 -16.58 -7.78 0.03
N HIS A 104 -15.33 -7.51 0.40
CA HIS A 104 -14.42 -6.64 -0.36
C HIS A 104 -13.90 -7.31 -1.63
N LYS A 105 -13.65 -6.50 -2.64
CA LYS A 105 -13.04 -6.92 -3.91
C LYS A 105 -11.61 -6.42 -4.03
N HIS A 106 -10.80 -7.11 -4.82
CA HIS A 106 -9.44 -6.65 -5.13
C HIS A 106 -9.44 -5.23 -5.74
N SER A 107 -10.42 -4.95 -6.59
CA SER A 107 -10.57 -3.67 -7.28
C SER A 107 -11.09 -2.52 -6.40
N ASP A 108 -11.61 -2.78 -5.20
CA ASP A 108 -12.18 -1.72 -4.35
C ASP A 108 -11.10 -0.72 -3.87
N ALA A 109 -9.84 -1.16 -3.80
CA ALA A 109 -8.72 -0.29 -3.48
C ALA A 109 -8.51 0.84 -4.50
N ILE A 110 -8.84 0.63 -5.77
CA ILE A 110 -8.61 1.61 -6.85
C ILE A 110 -9.39 2.91 -6.60
N PRO A 111 -10.72 2.89 -6.41
CA PRO A 111 -11.46 4.11 -6.07
C PRO A 111 -11.07 4.67 -4.69
N GLU A 112 -10.69 3.85 -3.70
CA GLU A 112 -10.26 4.34 -2.38
C GLU A 112 -8.94 5.12 -2.48
N ILE A 113 -7.94 4.61 -3.20
CA ILE A 113 -6.70 5.35 -3.51
C ILE A 113 -7.04 6.68 -4.20
N GLY A 114 -7.95 6.66 -5.18
CA GLY A 114 -8.40 7.86 -5.89
C GLY A 114 -9.05 8.90 -4.97
N GLN A 115 -9.83 8.48 -3.98
CA GLN A 115 -10.42 9.41 -2.98
C GLN A 115 -9.33 10.08 -2.14
N TRP A 116 -8.30 9.37 -1.73
CA TRP A 116 -7.20 9.95 -0.98
C TRP A 116 -6.33 10.88 -1.82
N VAL A 117 -6.12 10.59 -3.11
CA VAL A 117 -5.50 11.54 -4.05
C VAL A 117 -6.33 12.82 -4.14
N GLN A 118 -7.66 12.73 -4.29
CA GLN A 118 -8.53 13.90 -4.32
C GLN A 118 -8.52 14.66 -2.99
N TRP A 119 -8.44 13.96 -1.86
CA TRP A 119 -8.32 14.58 -0.55
C TRP A 119 -7.02 15.39 -0.45
N LEU A 120 -5.86 14.84 -0.83
CA LEU A 120 -4.57 15.55 -0.86
C LEU A 120 -4.66 16.80 -1.78
N LYS A 121 -5.24 16.67 -2.97
CA LYS A 121 -5.47 17.81 -3.87
C LYS A 121 -6.34 18.89 -3.22
N SER A 122 -7.38 18.51 -2.48
CA SER A 122 -8.24 19.45 -1.77
C SER A 122 -7.54 20.21 -0.65
N LYS A 123 -6.40 19.67 -0.18
CA LYS A 123 -5.51 20.29 0.81
C LYS A 123 -4.37 21.11 0.21
N GLY A 124 -4.35 21.25 -1.12
CA GLY A 124 -3.37 22.05 -1.86
C GLY A 124 -2.21 21.29 -2.46
N SER A 125 -2.15 19.95 -2.29
CA SER A 125 -1.05 19.16 -2.84
C SER A 125 -1.16 19.06 -4.36
N ASP A 126 -0.16 19.54 -5.08
CA ASP A 126 -0.03 19.46 -6.55
C ASP A 126 1.11 18.51 -6.99
N LYS A 127 1.79 17.91 -6.03
CA LYS A 127 2.85 16.91 -6.21
C LYS A 127 2.60 15.70 -5.30
N ILE A 128 2.08 14.61 -5.87
CA ILE A 128 1.80 13.38 -5.14
C ILE A 128 2.68 12.25 -5.68
N MET A 129 3.39 11.58 -4.79
CA MET A 129 4.08 10.34 -5.06
C MET A 129 3.25 9.19 -4.51
N LEU A 130 3.09 8.11 -5.27
CA LEU A 130 2.46 6.89 -4.78
C LEU A 130 3.54 5.94 -4.27
N MET A 131 3.33 5.35 -3.10
CA MET A 131 4.19 4.30 -2.56
C MET A 131 3.31 3.14 -2.09
N ALA A 132 3.72 1.90 -2.33
CA ALA A 132 2.87 0.79 -1.94
C ALA A 132 3.63 -0.52 -1.75
N HIS A 133 3.14 -1.34 -0.82
CA HIS A 133 3.72 -2.63 -0.49
C HIS A 133 2.86 -3.81 -0.94
N SER A 134 3.48 -4.85 -1.48
CA SER A 134 2.87 -6.16 -1.73
C SER A 134 1.62 -6.07 -2.65
N ARG A 135 0.46 -6.59 -2.22
CA ARG A 135 -0.82 -6.47 -2.95
C ARG A 135 -1.23 -5.01 -3.17
N GLY A 136 -0.97 -4.14 -2.19
CA GLY A 136 -1.17 -2.70 -2.36
C GLY A 136 -0.36 -2.13 -3.52
N GLY A 137 0.84 -2.68 -3.78
CA GLY A 137 1.67 -2.32 -4.93
C GLY A 137 0.97 -2.64 -6.26
N ASN A 138 0.35 -3.81 -6.40
CA ASN A 138 -0.46 -4.12 -7.59
C ASN A 138 -1.68 -3.20 -7.72
N GLN A 139 -2.41 -2.99 -6.63
CA GLN A 139 -3.60 -2.13 -6.61
C GLN A 139 -3.25 -0.67 -6.96
N THR A 140 -2.11 -0.18 -6.48
CA THR A 140 -1.58 1.16 -6.83
C THR A 140 -1.15 1.22 -8.30
N ALA A 141 -0.49 0.19 -8.83
CA ALA A 141 -0.16 0.12 -10.25
C ALA A 141 -1.42 0.07 -11.14
N MET A 142 -2.46 -0.68 -10.72
CA MET A 142 -3.76 -0.68 -11.42
C MET A 142 -4.45 0.69 -11.37
N PHE A 143 -4.33 1.40 -10.25
CA PHE A 143 -4.83 2.76 -10.13
C PHE A 143 -4.09 3.70 -11.09
N ALA A 144 -2.76 3.66 -11.12
CA ALA A 144 -1.92 4.49 -11.99
C ALA A 144 -2.16 4.21 -13.47
N ASP A 145 -2.38 2.94 -13.87
CA ASP A 145 -2.71 2.55 -15.25
C ASP A 145 -4.05 3.15 -15.73
N GLN A 146 -5.00 3.36 -14.82
CA GLN A 146 -6.34 3.87 -15.13
C GLN A 146 -6.48 5.38 -14.96
N ASN A 147 -5.48 6.08 -14.41
CA ASN A 147 -5.56 7.47 -14.04
C ASN A 147 -4.34 8.25 -14.54
N ASN A 148 -4.61 9.31 -15.33
CA ASN A 148 -3.60 10.24 -15.83
C ASN A 148 -3.79 11.61 -15.14
N ASP A 149 -3.64 11.66 -13.81
CA ASP A 149 -3.73 12.91 -13.07
C ASP A 149 -2.32 13.54 -12.97
N ASP A 150 -2.13 14.72 -13.53
CA ASP A 150 -0.83 15.40 -13.59
C ASP A 150 -0.19 15.71 -12.22
N VAL A 151 -0.97 15.67 -11.14
CA VAL A 151 -0.43 15.83 -9.80
C VAL A 151 0.35 14.60 -9.33
N ILE A 152 0.13 13.42 -9.93
CA ILE A 152 0.86 12.20 -9.62
C ILE A 152 2.14 12.18 -10.44
N LYS A 153 3.30 12.27 -9.76
CA LYS A 153 4.59 12.41 -10.43
C LYS A 153 5.32 11.08 -10.66
N GLY A 154 5.08 10.09 -9.81
CA GLY A 154 5.69 8.78 -9.90
C GLY A 154 5.12 7.80 -8.91
N GLN A 155 5.54 6.54 -9.00
CA GLN A 155 5.18 5.51 -8.03
C GLN A 155 6.37 4.65 -7.62
N VAL A 156 6.37 4.23 -6.36
CA VAL A 156 7.35 3.32 -5.75
C VAL A 156 6.62 2.07 -5.28
N LEU A 157 6.98 0.92 -5.82
CA LEU A 157 6.32 -0.35 -5.58
C LEU A 157 7.29 -1.31 -4.87
N ILE A 158 7.01 -1.61 -3.62
CA ILE A 158 7.86 -2.45 -2.75
C ILE A 158 7.31 -3.87 -2.75
N ALA A 159 8.06 -4.83 -3.27
CA ALA A 159 7.65 -6.22 -3.43
C ALA A 159 6.22 -6.36 -3.99
N PRO A 160 5.85 -5.68 -5.10
CA PRO A 160 4.48 -5.70 -5.59
C PRO A 160 4.05 -7.10 -5.98
N GLN A 161 2.74 -7.39 -5.80
CA GLN A 161 2.16 -8.69 -6.14
C GLN A 161 2.46 -9.10 -7.57
N THR A 162 2.87 -10.36 -7.73
CA THR A 162 2.88 -11.09 -9.00
C THR A 162 1.68 -12.03 -9.11
N TRP A 163 1.33 -12.41 -10.31
CA TRP A 163 0.26 -13.35 -10.58
C TRP A 163 0.54 -14.20 -11.82
N SER A 164 0.12 -15.45 -11.78
CA SER A 164 -0.09 -16.29 -12.94
C SER A 164 -1.23 -17.28 -12.68
N GLN A 165 -1.91 -17.70 -13.73
CA GLN A 165 -3.05 -18.62 -13.59
C GLN A 165 -2.64 -19.96 -12.96
N SER A 166 -1.47 -20.48 -13.32
CA SER A 166 -0.96 -21.74 -12.77
C SER A 166 -0.61 -21.64 -11.31
N GLU A 167 0.05 -20.55 -10.90
CA GLU A 167 0.46 -20.33 -9.50
C GLU A 167 -0.74 -20.01 -8.61
N ALA A 168 -1.72 -19.25 -9.12
CA ALA A 168 -2.95 -18.97 -8.39
C ALA A 168 -3.71 -20.29 -8.08
N ALA A 169 -3.83 -21.20 -9.05
CA ALA A 169 -4.51 -22.48 -8.86
C ALA A 169 -3.73 -23.41 -7.91
N SER A 170 -2.43 -23.60 -8.15
CA SER A 170 -1.59 -24.48 -7.33
C SER A 170 -1.37 -23.94 -5.92
N GLY A 171 -1.19 -22.63 -5.78
CA GLY A 171 -1.04 -21.97 -4.49
C GLY A 171 -2.31 -22.01 -3.64
N TYR A 172 -3.48 -21.90 -4.28
CA TYR A 172 -4.77 -22.07 -3.61
C TYR A 172 -4.91 -23.49 -3.07
N GLU A 173 -4.70 -24.51 -3.95
CA GLU A 173 -4.80 -25.91 -3.56
C GLU A 173 -3.80 -26.28 -2.45
N LYS A 174 -2.55 -25.82 -2.56
CA LYS A 174 -1.53 -26.04 -1.53
C LYS A 174 -1.91 -25.43 -0.17
N ARG A 175 -2.57 -24.27 -0.17
CA ARG A 175 -2.90 -23.54 1.07
C ARG A 175 -4.14 -24.07 1.76
N TYR A 176 -5.17 -24.43 0.98
CA TYR A 176 -6.50 -24.74 1.51
C TYR A 176 -6.90 -26.21 1.31
N GLU A 177 -6.05 -27.03 0.69
CA GLU A 177 -6.34 -28.45 0.36
C GLU A 177 -7.63 -28.59 -0.49
N GLN A 178 -7.96 -27.55 -1.27
CA GLN A 178 -9.14 -27.47 -2.11
C GLN A 178 -8.77 -26.97 -3.51
N ALA A 179 -9.36 -27.56 -4.52
CA ALA A 179 -9.16 -27.10 -5.90
C ALA A 179 -9.90 -25.78 -6.15
N LEU A 180 -9.22 -24.79 -6.77
CA LEU A 180 -9.78 -23.45 -7.03
C LEU A 180 -10.92 -23.47 -8.06
N GLN A 181 -10.80 -24.24 -9.16
CA GLN A 181 -11.74 -24.18 -10.28
C GLN A 181 -13.20 -24.55 -9.93
N PRO A 182 -13.50 -25.60 -9.12
CA PRO A 182 -14.85 -25.86 -8.67
C PRO A 182 -15.47 -24.71 -7.87
N LEU A 183 -14.66 -24.02 -7.04
CA LEU A 183 -15.12 -22.89 -6.24
C LEU A 183 -15.41 -21.65 -7.11
N LEU A 184 -14.58 -21.38 -8.11
CA LEU A 184 -14.87 -20.32 -9.10
C LEU A 184 -16.20 -20.58 -9.83
N LYS A 185 -16.45 -21.82 -10.28
CA LYS A 185 -17.72 -22.19 -10.91
C LYS A 185 -18.91 -22.05 -9.95
N GLN A 186 -18.70 -22.42 -8.68
CA GLN A 186 -19.73 -22.24 -7.64
C GLN A 186 -20.02 -20.76 -7.41
N ALA A 187 -18.97 -19.94 -7.25
CA ALA A 187 -19.11 -18.50 -7.07
C ALA A 187 -19.83 -17.85 -8.26
N ASP A 188 -19.43 -18.17 -9.49
CA ASP A 188 -20.10 -17.68 -10.70
C ASP A 188 -21.59 -18.05 -10.73
N THR A 189 -21.92 -19.28 -10.38
CA THR A 189 -23.34 -19.72 -10.29
C THR A 189 -24.12 -18.99 -9.20
N LEU A 190 -23.49 -18.70 -8.06
CA LEU A 190 -24.12 -18.01 -6.95
C LEU A 190 -24.30 -16.52 -7.23
N SER A 191 -23.32 -15.88 -7.90
CA SER A 191 -23.39 -14.44 -8.25
C SER A 191 -24.54 -14.08 -9.18
N GLN A 192 -25.10 -15.07 -9.88
CA GLN A 192 -26.25 -14.90 -10.79
C GLN A 192 -27.61 -15.11 -10.12
N LYS A 193 -27.64 -15.42 -8.83
CA LYS A 193 -28.89 -15.63 -8.08
C LYS A 193 -29.32 -14.36 -7.39
N ASP A 194 -30.63 -14.16 -7.28
CA ASP A 194 -31.21 -13.08 -6.49
C ASP A 194 -30.93 -13.28 -4.99
N GLY A 195 -30.82 -12.16 -4.30
CA GLY A 195 -30.60 -12.12 -2.85
C GLY A 195 -29.14 -12.34 -2.44
N GLU A 196 -28.91 -12.27 -1.15
CA GLU A 196 -27.58 -12.39 -0.56
C GLU A 196 -27.07 -13.84 -0.64
N GLN A 197 -25.97 -14.04 -1.30
CA GLN A 197 -25.35 -15.35 -1.51
C GLN A 197 -23.97 -15.41 -0.84
N TRP A 198 -23.60 -16.60 -0.33
CA TRP A 198 -22.32 -16.80 0.35
C TRP A 198 -21.69 -18.13 -0.03
N LEU A 199 -20.36 -18.11 -0.13
CA LEU A 199 -19.54 -19.31 -0.01
C LEU A 199 -19.15 -19.44 1.47
N GLU A 200 -19.47 -20.54 2.07
CA GLU A 200 -19.20 -20.83 3.48
C GLU A 200 -18.00 -21.76 3.60
N LYS A 201 -17.22 -21.61 4.69
CA LYS A 201 -16.06 -22.46 4.98
C LYS A 201 -15.07 -22.55 3.80
N THR A 202 -14.84 -21.40 3.17
CA THR A 202 -14.03 -21.30 1.95
C THR A 202 -12.71 -20.62 2.26
N GLY A 203 -11.59 -21.16 1.79
CA GLY A 203 -10.32 -20.47 1.87
C GLY A 203 -10.33 -19.17 1.08
N PHE A 204 -9.95 -18.03 1.69
CA PHE A 204 -9.96 -16.74 1.04
C PHE A 204 -8.82 -15.84 1.55
N VAL A 205 -7.93 -15.42 0.66
CA VAL A 205 -6.88 -14.41 0.88
C VAL A 205 -6.16 -14.57 2.24
N TYR A 206 -5.54 -15.70 2.49
CA TYR A 206 -4.87 -16.14 3.73
C TYR A 206 -5.80 -16.58 4.87
N CYS A 207 -7.09 -16.31 4.83
CA CYS A 207 -8.05 -16.80 5.81
C CYS A 207 -8.58 -18.18 5.44
N ALA A 208 -8.51 -19.14 6.36
CA ALA A 208 -9.20 -20.42 6.22
C ALA A 208 -10.65 -20.30 6.70
N ASP A 209 -11.52 -21.20 6.28
CA ASP A 209 -12.91 -21.31 6.76
C ASP A 209 -13.72 -20.00 6.69
N SER A 210 -13.44 -19.17 5.70
CA SER A 210 -14.09 -17.87 5.54
C SER A 210 -15.54 -17.98 5.06
N LYS A 211 -16.31 -16.96 5.40
CA LYS A 211 -17.57 -16.63 4.77
C LYS A 211 -17.33 -15.50 3.78
N VAL A 212 -17.56 -15.74 2.48
CA VAL A 212 -17.18 -14.79 1.42
C VAL A 212 -18.30 -14.65 0.39
N THR A 213 -18.57 -13.42 -0.08
CA THR A 213 -19.53 -13.22 -1.18
C THR A 213 -18.95 -13.77 -2.49
N PRO A 214 -19.83 -14.26 -3.40
CA PRO A 214 -19.40 -14.73 -4.71
C PRO A 214 -18.58 -13.68 -5.49
N GLU A 215 -19.01 -12.42 -5.46
CA GLU A 215 -18.36 -11.30 -6.13
C GLU A 215 -16.97 -11.01 -5.56
N ALA A 216 -16.82 -11.07 -4.23
CA ALA A 216 -15.52 -10.94 -3.58
C ALA A 216 -14.60 -12.10 -4.03
N PHE A 217 -15.06 -13.34 -3.96
CA PHE A 217 -14.28 -14.50 -4.36
C PHE A 217 -13.84 -14.42 -5.83
N LEU A 218 -14.77 -14.08 -6.73
CA LEU A 218 -14.49 -13.92 -8.16
C LEU A 218 -13.47 -12.80 -8.41
N SER A 219 -13.58 -11.68 -7.70
CA SER A 219 -12.66 -10.54 -7.88
C SER A 219 -11.20 -10.87 -7.55
N TYR A 220 -10.95 -11.78 -6.61
CA TYR A 220 -9.60 -12.17 -6.22
C TYR A 220 -9.03 -13.33 -7.03
N TYR A 221 -9.90 -14.22 -7.55
CA TYR A 221 -9.44 -15.50 -8.10
C TYR A 221 -9.79 -15.75 -9.57
N THR A 222 -10.68 -14.95 -10.17
CA THR A 222 -10.88 -15.02 -11.64
C THR A 222 -9.60 -14.57 -12.32
N PRO A 223 -9.13 -15.31 -13.35
CA PRO A 223 -7.95 -14.94 -14.10
C PRO A 223 -8.04 -13.50 -14.64
N ASP A 224 -7.09 -12.67 -14.22
CA ASP A 224 -6.94 -11.28 -14.66
C ASP A 224 -5.45 -10.94 -14.68
N GLU A 225 -4.88 -10.76 -15.88
CA GLU A 225 -3.47 -10.43 -16.07
C GLU A 225 -3.07 -9.09 -15.41
N ARG A 226 -4.02 -8.20 -15.12
CA ARG A 226 -3.76 -6.96 -14.40
C ARG A 226 -3.37 -7.20 -12.93
N GLN A 227 -3.64 -8.37 -12.37
CA GLN A 227 -3.14 -8.75 -11.04
C GLN A 227 -1.64 -9.08 -11.03
N ASP A 228 -0.99 -9.18 -12.20
CA ASP A 228 0.46 -9.32 -12.34
C ASP A 228 1.10 -7.95 -12.56
N THR A 229 1.70 -7.38 -11.52
CA THR A 229 2.30 -6.05 -11.60
C THR A 229 3.33 -5.93 -12.72
N PRO A 230 4.27 -6.88 -12.93
CA PRO A 230 5.20 -6.81 -14.05
C PRO A 230 4.51 -6.71 -15.42
N THR A 231 3.33 -7.34 -15.58
CA THR A 231 2.55 -7.23 -16.83
C THR A 231 1.99 -5.82 -17.04
N LEU A 232 1.45 -5.18 -16.00
CA LEU A 232 1.00 -3.78 -16.06
C LEU A 232 2.15 -2.83 -16.41
N LEU A 233 3.32 -3.05 -15.81
CA LEU A 233 4.46 -2.15 -15.95
C LEU A 233 5.10 -2.16 -17.35
N LYS A 234 4.80 -3.15 -18.20
CA LYS A 234 5.27 -3.16 -19.60
C LYS A 234 4.80 -1.95 -20.40
N SER A 235 3.65 -1.37 -20.04
CA SER A 235 3.03 -0.22 -20.72
C SER A 235 2.86 0.99 -19.80
N ALA A 236 3.44 1.00 -18.60
CA ALA A 236 3.31 2.10 -17.66
C ALA A 236 3.88 3.40 -18.24
N SER A 237 3.08 4.46 -18.21
CA SER A 237 3.50 5.82 -18.60
C SER A 237 4.08 6.60 -17.42
N LEU A 238 3.65 6.27 -16.20
CA LEU A 238 4.11 6.90 -14.97
C LEU A 238 5.51 6.39 -14.61
N PRO A 239 6.48 7.29 -14.31
CA PRO A 239 7.76 6.88 -13.75
C PRO A 239 7.57 5.95 -12.55
N THR A 240 8.25 4.81 -12.57
CA THR A 240 8.03 3.73 -11.59
C THR A 240 9.34 3.17 -11.09
N LEU A 241 9.50 3.11 -9.76
CA LEU A 241 10.57 2.39 -9.10
C LEU A 241 10.02 1.13 -8.45
N VAL A 242 10.63 -0.02 -8.73
CA VAL A 242 10.21 -1.32 -8.18
C VAL A 242 11.32 -1.90 -7.33
N PHE A 243 11.02 -2.24 -6.09
CA PHE A 243 11.91 -2.99 -5.21
C PHE A 243 11.52 -4.46 -5.12
N TYR A 244 12.51 -5.33 -5.08
CA TYR A 244 12.36 -6.73 -4.71
C TYR A 244 13.43 -7.15 -3.70
N GLY A 245 13.06 -7.97 -2.72
CA GLY A 245 14.02 -8.57 -1.78
C GLY A 245 14.60 -9.86 -2.36
N THR A 246 15.92 -10.08 -2.26
CA THR A 246 16.54 -11.29 -2.82
C THR A 246 16.18 -12.55 -2.03
N GLU A 247 15.72 -12.40 -0.78
CA GLU A 247 15.24 -13.50 0.08
C GLU A 247 13.71 -13.55 0.22
N ASP A 248 12.99 -12.76 -0.60
CA ASP A 248 11.51 -12.76 -0.59
C ASP A 248 10.96 -14.12 -1.02
N LYS A 249 10.12 -14.72 -0.15
CA LYS A 249 9.44 -16.01 -0.39
C LYS A 249 7.95 -15.84 -0.73
N VAL A 250 7.43 -14.61 -0.66
CA VAL A 250 6.01 -14.30 -0.93
C VAL A 250 5.79 -14.01 -2.40
N VAL A 251 6.65 -13.17 -2.99
CA VAL A 251 6.67 -12.85 -4.43
C VAL A 251 8.01 -13.28 -5.07
N ALA A 252 8.40 -14.52 -4.81
CA ALA A 252 9.71 -15.07 -5.17
C ALA A 252 10.04 -15.02 -6.68
N ASP A 253 9.03 -14.88 -7.53
CA ASP A 253 9.16 -14.78 -8.98
C ASP A 253 9.29 -13.34 -9.50
N LEU A 254 9.12 -12.33 -8.62
CA LEU A 254 9.11 -10.92 -9.00
C LEU A 254 10.40 -10.50 -9.74
N SER A 255 11.56 -10.81 -9.19
CA SER A 255 12.85 -10.49 -9.81
C SER A 255 12.95 -11.02 -11.25
N ALA A 256 12.61 -12.30 -11.44
CA ALA A 256 12.66 -12.94 -12.75
C ALA A 256 11.65 -12.32 -13.74
N LYS A 257 10.45 -11.97 -13.29
CA LYS A 257 9.44 -11.32 -14.12
C LYS A 257 9.83 -9.88 -14.49
N MET A 258 10.43 -9.14 -13.55
CA MET A 258 10.91 -7.77 -13.81
C MET A 258 12.01 -7.70 -14.87
N THR A 259 12.83 -8.75 -15.05
CA THR A 259 13.80 -8.79 -16.16
C THR A 259 13.15 -8.76 -17.56
N GLN A 260 11.83 -9.02 -17.64
CA GLN A 260 11.06 -9.02 -18.88
C GLN A 260 10.32 -7.69 -19.12
N VAL A 261 10.44 -6.75 -18.19
CA VAL A 261 9.88 -5.40 -18.32
C VAL A 261 10.94 -4.51 -18.97
N THR A 262 10.73 -4.16 -20.24
CA THR A 262 11.66 -3.33 -21.04
C THR A 262 11.08 -1.94 -21.26
N ASN A 263 10.58 -1.31 -20.22
CA ASN A 263 9.97 0.01 -20.25
C ASN A 263 10.91 1.03 -19.61
N ASP A 264 11.30 2.07 -20.35
CA ASP A 264 12.23 3.11 -19.91
C ASP A 264 11.72 3.93 -18.72
N ASN A 265 10.41 3.93 -18.48
CA ASN A 265 9.80 4.56 -17.30
C ASN A 265 9.91 3.70 -16.03
N VAL A 266 10.44 2.47 -16.12
CA VAL A 266 10.47 1.52 -15.01
C VAL A 266 11.91 1.19 -14.61
N THR A 267 12.26 1.53 -13.39
CA THR A 267 13.53 1.14 -12.76
C THR A 267 13.28 0.03 -11.74
N THR A 268 14.14 -0.97 -11.71
CA THR A 268 14.04 -2.10 -10.77
C THR A 268 15.31 -2.19 -9.94
N VAL A 269 15.15 -2.30 -8.61
CA VAL A 269 16.23 -2.40 -7.63
C VAL A 269 16.04 -3.64 -6.76
N GLY A 270 17.08 -4.48 -6.68
CA GLY A 270 17.11 -5.61 -5.76
C GLY A 270 17.78 -5.24 -4.46
N ILE A 271 17.14 -5.49 -3.33
CA ILE A 271 17.70 -5.29 -1.99
C ILE A 271 18.24 -6.63 -1.50
N GLU A 272 19.57 -6.71 -1.40
CA GLU A 272 20.27 -7.95 -1.07
C GLU A 272 20.00 -8.39 0.37
N GLY A 273 19.60 -9.64 0.56
CA GLY A 273 19.29 -10.21 1.88
C GLY A 273 17.92 -9.82 2.44
N SER A 274 17.20 -8.90 1.79
CA SER A 274 15.87 -8.50 2.26
C SER A 274 14.83 -9.59 1.99
N ASP A 275 13.95 -9.80 2.96
CA ASP A 275 12.72 -10.56 2.80
C ASP A 275 11.57 -9.68 2.27
N HIS A 276 10.32 -10.17 2.37
CA HIS A 276 9.13 -9.47 1.88
C HIS A 276 8.81 -8.15 2.62
N TYR A 277 9.32 -7.97 3.84
CA TYR A 277 8.90 -6.86 4.72
C TYR A 277 9.88 -5.69 4.74
N PHE A 278 11.09 -5.84 4.23
CA PHE A 278 12.08 -4.74 4.11
C PHE A 278 12.26 -3.96 5.42
N LEU A 279 12.39 -4.67 6.54
CA LEU A 279 12.56 -4.03 7.85
C LEU A 279 14.02 -3.70 8.16
N ASP A 280 14.24 -2.92 9.20
CA ASP A 280 15.57 -2.48 9.66
C ASP A 280 16.36 -1.79 8.53
N LEU A 281 17.64 -2.09 8.37
CA LEU A 281 18.54 -1.49 7.37
C LEU A 281 18.05 -1.60 5.90
N TYR A 282 17.14 -2.54 5.62
CA TYR A 282 16.56 -2.67 4.29
C TYR A 282 15.55 -1.56 3.99
N ALA A 283 14.85 -1.06 5.03
CA ALA A 283 13.97 0.09 4.88
C ALA A 283 14.77 1.37 4.62
N ASP A 284 15.92 1.55 5.28
CA ASP A 284 16.83 2.68 5.03
C ASP A 284 17.28 2.69 3.57
N GLU A 285 17.72 1.53 3.02
CA GLU A 285 18.13 1.43 1.62
C GLU A 285 16.97 1.70 0.66
N VAL A 286 15.76 1.21 0.95
CA VAL A 286 14.55 1.50 0.17
C VAL A 286 14.29 3.00 0.11
N ILE A 287 14.38 3.72 1.25
CA ILE A 287 14.16 5.17 1.28
C ILE A 287 15.28 5.92 0.56
N GLU A 288 16.55 5.58 0.78
CA GLU A 288 17.67 6.19 0.06
C GLU A 288 17.46 6.15 -1.47
N ARG A 289 17.15 4.96 -2.01
CA ARG A 289 16.89 4.80 -3.46
C ARG A 289 15.60 5.49 -3.90
N THR A 290 14.60 5.57 -3.03
CA THR A 290 13.35 6.30 -3.31
C THR A 290 13.62 7.80 -3.46
N LEU A 291 14.44 8.38 -2.58
CA LEU A 291 14.79 9.80 -2.65
C LEU A 291 15.62 10.12 -3.90
N GLU A 292 16.60 9.27 -4.24
CA GLU A 292 17.33 9.38 -5.51
C GLU A 292 16.36 9.38 -6.71
N PHE A 293 15.36 8.51 -6.70
CA PHE A 293 14.33 8.48 -7.75
C PHE A 293 13.48 9.74 -7.77
N PHE A 294 13.06 10.28 -6.61
CA PHE A 294 12.28 11.51 -6.52
C PHE A 294 12.99 12.73 -7.10
N GLU A 295 14.33 12.77 -7.01
CA GLU A 295 15.16 13.83 -7.61
C GLU A 295 15.14 13.81 -9.15
N THR A 296 14.74 12.70 -9.77
CA THR A 296 14.67 12.56 -11.24
C THR A 296 13.33 13.02 -11.83
N LEU A 297 12.33 13.34 -10.99
CA LEU A 297 10.94 13.68 -11.38
C LEU A 297 10.67 15.21 -11.34
#